data_7fbbeab947c19b089d9f6672425a2588
#
_entry.id   7fbbeab947c19b089d9f6672425a2588
#
_cell.length_a   1.000
_cell.length_b   1.000
_cell.length_c   1.000
_cell.angle_alpha   90.00
_cell.angle_beta   90.00
_cell.angle_gamma   90.00
#
_symmetry.space_group_name_H-M   'P 1'
#
loop_
_entity.id
_entity.type
_entity.pdbx_description
1 polymer ?
#
loop_
_entity_poly.entity_id
_entity_poly.type
_entity_poly.pdbx_seq_one_letter_code
_entity_poly.pdbx_strand_id
1 'polypeptide(L)'
;MKKYNIKNYIRYKEDLKKSMPEVKQYNEYTRNELIVKFTPLVESLARKFSTSQQASGVLTILDLIQIGSEALIKAVDKLDWVNKLSESEDIEKTLKSFFTKRIKGAIRRRIDINRGDIKIPEYVLNEMRRNNSKNEKIVQMFFNAVFSSIDEKNDNSYYDQIEDKSQNYNKELFSLYLDSLIKKHLNDKEYYVIKNSFGIGCDKMPAKQIADNLDINVDTAQIRVSQIKRDAINKLITNVDHSQVIDYL
;
A
#
# COMPACT_ATOMS: atom_id res chain seq x y z
N MET A 1 7.93 3.30 -16.91
CA MET A 1 7.33 4.48 -16.28
C MET A 1 8.23 5.73 -16.23
N LYS A 2 9.48 5.64 -15.77
CA LYS A 2 10.38 6.82 -15.68
C LYS A 2 10.59 7.62 -16.97
N LYS A 3 10.71 6.96 -18.15
CA LYS A 3 10.92 7.64 -19.45
C LYS A 3 9.74 8.54 -19.89
N TYR A 4 8.51 8.13 -19.59
CA TYR A 4 7.31 8.92 -19.92
C TYR A 4 7.23 10.22 -19.11
N ASN A 5 7.54 10.13 -17.83
CA ASN A 5 7.55 11.29 -16.93
C ASN A 5 8.59 12.34 -17.33
N ILE A 6 9.78 11.92 -17.78
CA ILE A 6 10.85 12.85 -18.21
C ILE A 6 10.43 13.62 -19.47
N LYS A 7 9.87 12.95 -20.48
CA LYS A 7 9.40 13.61 -21.71
C LYS A 7 8.31 14.63 -21.42
N ASN A 8 7.33 14.27 -20.61
CA ASN A 8 6.24 15.16 -20.22
C ASN A 8 6.75 16.37 -19.42
N TYR A 9 7.74 16.15 -18.56
CA TYR A 9 8.35 17.22 -17.79
C TYR A 9 9.16 18.19 -18.69
N ILE A 10 9.89 17.70 -19.68
CA ILE A 10 10.62 18.52 -20.66
C ILE A 10 9.62 19.37 -21.45
N ARG A 11 8.56 18.76 -21.99
CA ARG A 11 7.50 19.45 -22.71
C ARG A 11 6.84 20.53 -21.84
N TYR A 12 6.49 20.23 -20.62
CA TYR A 12 5.97 21.24 -19.68
C TYR A 12 6.91 22.44 -19.53
N LYS A 13 8.22 22.20 -19.43
CA LYS A 13 9.22 23.27 -19.35
C LYS A 13 9.28 24.15 -20.59
N GLU A 14 9.20 23.55 -21.76
CA GLU A 14 9.19 24.26 -23.04
C GLU A 14 7.93 25.10 -23.18
N ASP A 15 6.78 24.54 -22.87
CA ASP A 15 5.50 25.24 -22.92
C ASP A 15 5.45 26.43 -21.93
N LEU A 16 6.00 26.21 -20.72
CA LEU A 16 6.10 27.30 -19.74
C LEU A 16 7.00 28.43 -20.21
N LYS A 17 8.15 28.14 -20.83
CA LYS A 17 9.03 29.18 -21.38
C LYS A 17 8.35 30.02 -22.47
N LYS A 18 7.56 29.38 -23.34
CA LYS A 18 6.84 30.06 -24.43
C LYS A 18 5.70 30.93 -23.90
N SER A 19 5.09 30.58 -22.79
CA SER A 19 3.95 31.30 -22.22
C SER A 19 4.33 32.36 -21.18
N MET A 20 5.63 32.54 -20.89
CA MET A 20 6.07 33.53 -19.91
C MET A 20 5.70 34.95 -20.36
N PRO A 21 5.00 35.74 -19.51
CA PRO A 21 4.64 37.10 -19.83
C PRO A 21 5.87 38.01 -19.81
N GLU A 22 5.79 39.09 -20.58
CA GLU A 22 6.76 40.18 -20.52
C GLU A 22 6.79 40.80 -19.13
N VAL A 23 7.93 41.45 -18.81
CA VAL A 23 8.10 42.10 -17.52
C VAL A 23 7.32 43.41 -17.51
N LYS A 24 6.28 43.49 -16.69
CA LYS A 24 5.40 44.65 -16.48
C LYS A 24 5.39 45.04 -15.00
N GLN A 25 4.81 46.18 -14.68
CA GLN A 25 4.50 46.49 -13.29
C GLN A 25 3.43 45.56 -12.74
N TYR A 26 3.46 45.27 -11.42
CA TYR A 26 2.57 44.26 -10.82
C TYR A 26 1.07 44.60 -10.96
N ASN A 27 0.74 45.89 -11.06
CA ASN A 27 -0.63 46.37 -11.24
C ASN A 27 -1.16 46.15 -12.67
N GLU A 28 -0.30 45.88 -13.62
CA GLU A 28 -0.63 45.72 -15.04
C GLU A 28 -0.77 44.28 -15.47
N TYR A 29 -0.38 43.31 -14.59
CA TYR A 29 -0.54 41.90 -14.89
C TYR A 29 -1.99 41.50 -14.81
N THR A 30 -2.47 40.87 -15.85
CA THR A 30 -3.74 40.16 -15.79
C THR A 30 -3.65 38.95 -14.85
N ARG A 31 -4.79 38.47 -14.36
CA ARG A 31 -4.90 37.26 -13.51
C ARG A 31 -4.09 36.10 -14.08
N ASN A 32 -4.24 35.82 -15.38
CA ASN A 32 -3.58 34.67 -16.03
C ASN A 32 -2.07 34.89 -16.19
N GLU A 33 -1.64 36.07 -16.57
CA GLU A 33 -0.21 36.42 -16.66
C GLU A 33 0.48 36.28 -15.31
N LEU A 34 -0.20 36.65 -14.23
CA LEU A 34 0.36 36.50 -12.90
C LEU A 34 0.51 35.03 -12.49
N ILE A 35 -0.47 34.18 -12.77
CA ILE A 35 -0.39 32.74 -12.53
C ILE A 35 0.81 32.14 -13.26
N VAL A 36 0.97 32.47 -14.56
CA VAL A 36 2.09 32.00 -15.38
C VAL A 36 3.42 32.47 -14.81
N LYS A 37 3.51 33.75 -14.44
CA LYS A 37 4.73 34.37 -13.85
C LYS A 37 5.19 33.64 -12.59
N PHE A 38 4.26 33.19 -11.71
CA PHE A 38 4.58 32.50 -10.47
C PHE A 38 4.61 30.97 -10.58
N THR A 39 4.34 30.40 -11.75
CA THR A 39 4.45 28.94 -11.98
C THR A 39 5.87 28.39 -11.73
N PRO A 40 6.98 29.07 -12.06
CA PRO A 40 8.32 28.61 -11.69
C PRO A 40 8.54 28.48 -10.17
N LEU A 41 7.87 29.31 -9.37
CA LEU A 41 7.89 29.18 -7.91
C LEU A 41 7.23 27.86 -7.46
N VAL A 42 6.10 27.50 -8.08
CA VAL A 42 5.42 26.21 -7.82
C VAL A 42 6.34 25.05 -8.11
N GLU A 43 7.01 25.05 -9.26
CA GLU A 43 7.97 24.03 -9.66
C GLU A 43 9.12 23.89 -8.65
N SER A 44 9.71 25.01 -8.26
CA SER A 44 10.79 25.04 -7.27
C SER A 44 10.36 24.45 -5.93
N LEU A 45 9.13 24.70 -5.51
CA LEU A 45 8.56 24.14 -4.28
C LEU A 45 8.23 22.65 -4.43
N ALA A 46 7.62 22.25 -5.56
CA ALA A 46 7.29 20.86 -5.84
C ALA A 46 8.55 19.97 -5.85
N ARG A 47 9.65 20.43 -6.43
CA ARG A 47 10.93 19.70 -6.40
C ARG A 47 11.42 19.39 -5.00
N LYS A 48 11.22 20.29 -4.04
CA LYS A 48 11.63 20.06 -2.64
C LYS A 48 10.86 18.92 -1.96
N PHE A 49 9.65 18.63 -2.45
CA PHE A 49 8.82 17.54 -1.93
C PHE A 49 9.00 16.23 -2.71
N SER A 50 9.54 16.29 -3.94
CA SER A 50 9.74 15.10 -4.80
C SER A 50 11.12 14.46 -4.69
N THR A 51 11.89 14.79 -3.65
CA THR A 51 13.29 14.37 -3.49
C THR A 51 13.45 12.86 -3.29
N SER A 52 12.48 12.21 -2.70
CA SER A 52 12.50 10.76 -2.51
C SER A 52 11.09 10.17 -2.65
N GLN A 53 11.03 8.91 -3.06
CA GLN A 53 9.77 8.16 -3.10
C GLN A 53 9.13 8.03 -1.72
N GLN A 54 9.96 8.00 -0.67
CA GLN A 54 9.47 8.02 0.71
C GLN A 54 8.77 9.34 1.07
N ALA A 55 9.16 10.46 0.46
CA ALA A 55 8.56 11.76 0.73
C ALA A 55 7.22 11.95 0.00
N SER A 56 7.15 11.62 -1.30
CA SER A 56 5.98 11.86 -2.15
C SER A 56 5.11 10.62 -2.40
N GLY A 57 5.61 9.41 -2.06
CA GLY A 57 4.91 8.16 -2.31
C GLY A 57 4.70 7.91 -3.80
N VAL A 58 3.46 7.67 -4.19
CA VAL A 58 3.06 7.43 -5.59
C VAL A 58 2.98 8.71 -6.43
N LEU A 59 2.98 9.88 -5.78
CA LEU A 59 2.85 11.17 -6.48
C LEU A 59 4.12 11.49 -7.25
N THR A 60 3.95 11.79 -8.53
CA THR A 60 5.02 12.25 -9.41
C THR A 60 5.29 13.75 -9.22
N ILE A 61 6.43 14.22 -9.73
CA ILE A 61 6.73 15.67 -9.72
C ILE A 61 5.66 16.48 -10.46
N LEU A 62 5.09 15.95 -11.54
CA LEU A 62 4.03 16.63 -12.30
C LEU A 62 2.73 16.72 -11.49
N ASP A 63 2.39 15.69 -10.72
CA ASP A 63 1.25 15.74 -9.80
C ASP A 63 1.43 16.82 -8.74
N LEU A 64 2.63 16.93 -8.16
CA LEU A 64 2.94 17.97 -7.17
C LEU A 64 2.92 19.37 -7.77
N ILE A 65 3.39 19.54 -9.01
CA ILE A 65 3.30 20.81 -9.74
C ILE A 65 1.84 21.15 -10.00
N GLN A 66 1.01 20.21 -10.42
CA GLN A 66 -0.40 20.43 -10.67
C GLN A 66 -1.16 20.82 -9.39
N ILE A 67 -0.91 20.14 -8.29
CA ILE A 67 -1.46 20.48 -6.97
C ILE A 67 -1.03 21.89 -6.54
N GLY A 68 0.23 22.20 -6.72
CA GLY A 68 0.77 23.52 -6.40
C GLY A 68 0.19 24.63 -7.28
N SER A 69 -0.03 24.35 -8.58
CA SER A 69 -0.66 25.28 -9.53
C SER A 69 -2.13 25.55 -9.18
N GLU A 70 -2.89 24.51 -8.79
CA GLU A 70 -4.25 24.68 -8.28
C GLU A 70 -4.28 25.61 -7.06
N ALA A 71 -3.33 25.41 -6.14
CA ALA A 71 -3.22 26.26 -4.96
C ALA A 71 -2.81 27.71 -5.29
N LEU A 72 -1.94 27.89 -6.28
CA LEU A 72 -1.56 29.21 -6.78
C LEU A 72 -2.75 29.94 -7.38
N ILE A 73 -3.53 29.28 -8.25
CA ILE A 73 -4.74 29.85 -8.86
C ILE A 73 -5.71 30.32 -7.77
N LYS A 74 -6.04 29.44 -6.82
CA LYS A 74 -6.91 29.79 -5.69
C LYS A 74 -6.35 30.90 -4.80
N ALA A 75 -5.03 31.03 -4.72
CA ALA A 75 -4.40 32.10 -3.96
C ALA A 75 -4.44 33.42 -4.71
N VAL A 76 -4.28 33.42 -6.04
CA VAL A 76 -4.43 34.59 -6.89
C VAL A 76 -5.86 35.10 -6.87
N ASP A 77 -6.86 34.21 -6.95
CA ASP A 77 -8.28 34.58 -6.90
C ASP A 77 -8.72 35.22 -5.56
N LYS A 78 -7.98 34.93 -4.49
CA LYS A 78 -8.22 35.48 -3.14
C LYS A 78 -7.36 36.71 -2.82
N LEU A 79 -6.60 37.20 -3.78
CA LEU A 79 -5.85 38.43 -3.59
C LEU A 79 -6.75 39.65 -3.73
N ASP A 80 -7.09 40.27 -2.60
CA ASP A 80 -7.58 41.65 -2.56
C ASP A 80 -6.41 42.58 -2.82
N TRP A 81 -6.20 42.84 -4.10
CA TRP A 81 -5.00 43.45 -4.66
C TRP A 81 -4.70 44.85 -4.17
N VAL A 82 -5.73 45.58 -3.86
CA VAL A 82 -5.63 47.03 -3.85
C VAL A 82 -5.12 47.58 -2.52
N ASN A 83 -5.47 46.94 -1.39
CA ASN A 83 -5.28 47.60 -0.09
C ASN A 83 -4.06 47.13 0.73
N LYS A 84 -3.51 45.95 0.45
CA LYS A 84 -2.37 45.41 1.24
C LYS A 84 -1.02 45.43 0.53
N LEU A 85 -1.02 45.55 -0.76
CA LEU A 85 0.21 45.53 -1.59
C LEU A 85 0.80 46.90 -1.82
N SER A 86 -0.04 47.95 -1.80
CA SER A 86 0.40 49.35 -1.93
C SER A 86 1.28 49.84 -0.78
N GLU A 87 1.23 49.16 0.38
CA GLU A 87 2.00 49.51 1.58
C GLU A 87 3.37 48.82 1.66
N SER A 88 3.68 47.86 0.77
CA SER A 88 4.94 47.11 0.84
C SER A 88 6.02 47.68 -0.10
N GLU A 89 7.22 47.90 0.44
CA GLU A 89 8.39 48.36 -0.34
C GLU A 89 8.78 47.39 -1.46
N ASP A 90 8.55 46.08 -1.29
CA ASP A 90 8.84 45.01 -2.26
C ASP A 90 7.63 44.09 -2.45
N ILE A 91 6.81 44.45 -3.45
CA ILE A 91 5.60 43.75 -3.84
C ILE A 91 5.91 42.27 -4.22
N GLU A 92 7.01 42.06 -4.97
CA GLU A 92 7.38 40.73 -5.44
C GLU A 92 7.71 39.76 -4.29
N LYS A 93 8.48 40.20 -3.32
CA LYS A 93 8.86 39.44 -2.15
C LYS A 93 7.64 39.09 -1.29
N THR A 94 6.72 40.04 -1.14
CA THR A 94 5.48 39.84 -0.40
C THR A 94 4.59 38.82 -1.07
N LEU A 95 4.41 38.90 -2.39
CA LEU A 95 3.66 37.91 -3.17
C LEU A 95 4.31 36.54 -3.13
N LYS A 96 5.62 36.45 -3.33
CA LYS A 96 6.36 35.17 -3.22
C LYS A 96 6.15 34.52 -1.85
N SER A 97 6.22 35.30 -0.77
CA SER A 97 6.01 34.79 0.59
C SER A 97 4.58 34.28 0.79
N PHE A 98 3.60 35.05 0.33
CA PHE A 98 2.19 34.73 0.41
C PHE A 98 1.85 33.43 -0.35
N PHE A 99 2.29 33.33 -1.61
CA PHE A 99 2.05 32.12 -2.42
C PHE A 99 2.80 30.91 -1.89
N THR A 100 4.06 31.09 -1.45
CA THR A 100 4.86 29.99 -0.89
C THR A 100 4.16 29.28 0.26
N LYS A 101 3.57 30.02 1.20
CA LYS A 101 2.85 29.41 2.34
C LYS A 101 1.67 28.56 1.88
N ARG A 102 0.87 29.05 0.94
CA ARG A 102 -0.32 28.36 0.42
C ARG A 102 0.04 27.14 -0.41
N ILE A 103 1.01 27.29 -1.33
CA ILE A 103 1.48 26.20 -2.18
C ILE A 103 2.07 25.08 -1.34
N LYS A 104 2.97 25.39 -0.39
CA LYS A 104 3.55 24.38 0.53
C LYS A 104 2.48 23.67 1.36
N GLY A 105 1.52 24.41 1.87
CA GLY A 105 0.42 23.85 2.66
C GLY A 105 -0.44 22.90 1.83
N ALA A 106 -0.77 23.27 0.59
CA ALA A 106 -1.55 22.45 -0.32
C ALA A 106 -0.81 21.16 -0.71
N ILE A 107 0.47 21.28 -1.09
CA ILE A 107 1.30 20.12 -1.47
C ILE A 107 1.40 19.14 -0.29
N ARG A 108 1.72 19.62 0.91
CA ARG A 108 1.82 18.75 2.11
C ARG A 108 0.53 18.00 2.39
N ARG A 109 -0.61 18.72 2.38
CA ARG A 109 -1.92 18.11 2.62
C ARG A 109 -2.26 17.04 1.59
N ARG A 110 -1.96 17.30 0.31
CA ARG A 110 -2.20 16.33 -0.76
C ARG A 110 -1.28 15.13 -0.70
N ILE A 111 -0.02 15.32 -0.31
CA ILE A 111 0.90 14.20 -0.04
C ILE A 111 0.34 13.35 1.09
N ASP A 112 -0.07 13.95 2.20
CA ASP A 112 -0.62 13.22 3.34
C ASP A 112 -1.82 12.34 2.93
N ILE A 113 -2.70 12.84 2.06
CA ILE A 113 -3.93 12.14 1.64
C ILE A 113 -3.67 11.10 0.54
N ASN A 114 -2.82 11.42 -0.44
CA ASN A 114 -2.69 10.67 -1.69
C ASN A 114 -1.33 9.97 -1.85
N ARG A 115 -0.54 9.91 -0.80
CA ARG A 115 0.81 9.33 -0.85
C ARG A 115 0.83 7.85 -1.17
N GLY A 116 -0.15 7.10 -0.67
CA GLY A 116 -0.22 5.65 -0.82
C GLY A 116 -1.53 5.20 -1.46
N ASP A 117 -1.62 3.91 -1.76
CA ASP A 117 -2.84 3.29 -2.25
C ASP A 117 -3.96 3.33 -1.23
N ILE A 118 -3.59 3.17 0.04
CA ILE A 118 -4.55 3.24 1.14
C ILE A 118 -4.69 4.70 1.56
N LYS A 119 -5.86 5.26 1.32
CA LYS A 119 -6.18 6.63 1.71
C LYS A 119 -6.45 6.71 3.21
N ILE A 120 -5.55 7.37 3.94
CA ILE A 120 -5.75 7.65 5.36
C ILE A 120 -6.42 9.02 5.48
N PRO A 121 -7.56 9.14 6.20
CA PRO A 121 -8.22 10.43 6.41
C PRO A 121 -7.33 11.45 7.12
N GLU A 122 -7.40 12.72 6.70
CA GLU A 122 -6.55 13.80 7.22
C GLU A 122 -6.71 13.98 8.75
N TYR A 123 -7.92 13.81 9.27
CA TYR A 123 -8.15 13.95 10.69
C TYR A 123 -7.38 12.92 11.54
N VAL A 124 -7.26 11.68 11.05
CA VAL A 124 -6.49 10.62 11.72
C VAL A 124 -5.01 10.99 11.78
N LEU A 125 -4.44 11.49 10.66
CA LEU A 125 -3.05 11.94 10.62
C LEU A 125 -2.80 13.14 11.53
N ASN A 126 -3.76 14.07 11.61
CA ASN A 126 -3.68 15.22 12.51
C ASN A 126 -3.80 14.82 13.98
N GLU A 127 -4.65 13.86 14.31
CA GLU A 127 -4.77 13.29 15.65
C GLU A 127 -3.48 12.58 16.07
N MET A 128 -2.89 11.78 15.20
CA MET A 128 -1.59 11.14 15.45
C MET A 128 -0.49 12.15 15.75
N ARG A 129 -0.46 13.26 14.99
CA ARG A 129 0.53 14.33 15.19
C ARG A 129 0.31 15.10 16.50
N ARG A 130 -0.93 15.29 16.92
CA ARG A 130 -1.26 15.97 18.20
C ARG A 130 -0.96 15.11 19.41
N ASN A 131 -1.36 13.85 19.37
CA ASN A 131 -1.35 12.99 20.54
C ASN A 131 -0.04 12.24 20.71
N ASN A 132 0.97 12.43 19.83
CA ASN A 132 2.17 11.57 19.75
C ASN A 132 1.80 10.07 19.86
N SER A 133 0.57 9.73 19.51
CA SER A 133 0.07 8.37 19.65
C SER A 133 0.82 7.51 18.65
N LYS A 134 1.69 6.68 19.17
CA LYS A 134 2.44 5.66 18.48
C LYS A 134 1.50 4.51 18.11
N ASN A 135 0.45 4.79 17.35
CA ASN A 135 -0.35 3.73 16.78
C ASN A 135 0.48 3.11 15.64
N GLU A 136 1.37 2.19 16.04
CA GLU A 136 2.35 1.56 15.15
C GLU A 136 1.73 1.02 13.88
N LYS A 137 0.51 0.47 13.97
CA LYS A 137 -0.22 -0.05 12.81
C LYS A 137 -0.52 1.03 11.77
N ILE A 138 -1.03 2.20 12.18
CA ILE A 138 -1.36 3.28 11.25
C ILE A 138 -0.08 3.92 10.71
N VAL A 139 0.95 4.06 11.55
CA VAL A 139 2.27 4.55 11.11
C VAL A 139 2.87 3.59 10.08
N GLN A 140 2.82 2.28 10.33
CA GLN A 140 3.25 1.26 9.37
C GLN A 140 2.44 1.33 8.07
N MET A 141 1.11 1.42 8.14
CA MET A 141 0.27 1.60 6.95
C MET A 141 0.63 2.85 6.17
N PHE A 142 0.93 3.97 6.83
CA PHE A 142 1.32 5.21 6.17
C PHE A 142 2.68 5.10 5.47
N PHE A 143 3.64 4.40 6.08
CA PHE A 143 4.98 4.25 5.51
C PHE A 143 5.13 3.05 4.57
N ASN A 144 4.36 1.98 4.77
CA ASN A 144 4.39 0.77 3.95
C ASN A 144 3.52 0.87 2.67
N ALA A 145 2.83 1.99 2.48
CA ALA A 145 2.09 2.26 1.23
C ALA A 145 3.03 2.55 0.03
N VAL A 146 4.21 1.97 0.03
CA VAL A 146 5.15 2.01 -1.09
C VAL A 146 4.98 0.71 -1.86
N PHE A 147 4.68 0.82 -3.15
CA PHE A 147 4.59 -0.34 -4.04
C PHE A 147 5.91 -1.10 -4.06
N SER A 148 5.84 -2.41 -3.89
CA SER A 148 6.87 -3.32 -4.32
C SER A 148 6.45 -3.95 -5.66
N SER A 149 7.43 -4.23 -6.52
CA SER A 149 7.16 -4.90 -7.77
C SER A 149 6.89 -6.37 -7.50
N ILE A 150 5.83 -6.92 -8.10
CA ILE A 150 5.55 -8.37 -8.08
C ILE A 150 6.64 -9.14 -8.84
N ASP A 151 7.17 -8.51 -9.92
CA ASP A 151 8.19 -9.09 -10.80
C ASP A 151 9.63 -8.85 -10.30
N GLU A 152 9.82 -8.32 -9.09
CA GLU A 152 11.15 -8.09 -8.53
C GLU A 152 11.81 -9.43 -8.22
N LYS A 153 12.86 -9.75 -8.99
CA LYS A 153 13.63 -10.99 -8.86
C LYS A 153 14.55 -10.93 -7.64
N ASN A 154 13.97 -11.03 -6.47
CA ASN A 154 14.68 -11.25 -5.22
C ASN A 154 14.38 -12.68 -4.74
N ASP A 155 15.24 -13.28 -3.93
CA ASP A 155 15.06 -14.63 -3.36
C ASP A 155 13.74 -14.83 -2.59
N ASN A 156 13.02 -13.73 -2.30
CA ASN A 156 11.68 -13.68 -1.73
C ASN A 156 10.70 -12.99 -2.71
N SER A 157 10.61 -13.46 -3.93
CA SER A 157 9.65 -12.94 -4.91
C SER A 157 8.22 -13.06 -4.37
N TYR A 158 7.47 -11.94 -4.35
CA TYR A 158 6.06 -11.95 -3.97
C TYR A 158 5.21 -12.78 -4.94
N TYR A 159 5.68 -12.93 -6.18
CA TYR A 159 5.01 -13.75 -7.19
C TYR A 159 4.87 -15.21 -6.74
N ASP A 160 5.91 -15.77 -6.12
CA ASP A 160 5.94 -17.15 -5.64
C ASP A 160 5.14 -17.35 -4.34
N GLN A 161 4.77 -16.25 -3.65
CA GLN A 161 3.99 -16.27 -2.40
C GLN A 161 2.50 -16.04 -2.60
N ILE A 162 2.07 -15.59 -3.79
CA ILE A 162 0.66 -15.36 -4.09
C ILE A 162 0.00 -16.68 -4.45
N GLU A 163 -0.91 -17.15 -3.59
CA GLU A 163 -1.70 -18.34 -3.83
C GLU A 163 -2.61 -18.14 -5.04
N ASP A 164 -2.48 -19.00 -6.04
CA ASP A 164 -3.41 -19.06 -7.16
C ASP A 164 -4.70 -19.79 -6.75
N LYS A 165 -5.74 -19.01 -6.51
CA LYS A 165 -7.07 -19.51 -6.16
C LYS A 165 -7.92 -19.94 -7.37
N SER A 166 -7.43 -19.73 -8.59
CA SER A 166 -8.17 -20.04 -9.81
C SER A 166 -8.20 -21.54 -10.14
N GLN A 167 -7.25 -22.31 -9.61
CA GLN A 167 -7.13 -23.73 -9.87
C GLN A 167 -7.85 -24.59 -8.82
N ASN A 168 -9.17 -24.69 -8.95
CA ASN A 168 -9.93 -25.75 -8.25
C ASN A 168 -9.73 -27.16 -8.87
N TYR A 169 -8.81 -27.26 -9.82
CA TYR A 169 -8.73 -28.35 -10.77
C TYR A 169 -8.40 -29.72 -10.17
N ASN A 170 -7.69 -29.77 -9.05
CA ASN A 170 -7.19 -31.04 -8.50
C ASN A 170 -7.63 -31.34 -7.06
N LYS A 171 -8.52 -30.55 -6.47
CA LYS A 171 -8.89 -30.76 -5.05
C LYS A 171 -9.50 -32.13 -4.79
N GLU A 172 -10.33 -32.63 -5.71
CA GLU A 172 -10.96 -33.95 -5.56
C GLU A 172 -9.94 -35.07 -5.75
N LEU A 173 -9.12 -35.00 -6.79
CA LEU A 173 -8.05 -35.97 -7.04
C LEU A 173 -7.01 -35.96 -5.92
N PHE A 174 -6.62 -34.78 -5.46
CA PHE A 174 -5.71 -34.63 -4.32
C PHE A 174 -6.28 -35.22 -3.02
N SER A 175 -7.57 -34.96 -2.76
CA SER A 175 -8.25 -35.52 -1.58
C SER A 175 -8.32 -37.07 -1.61
N LEU A 176 -8.61 -37.64 -2.78
CA LEU A 176 -8.61 -39.09 -2.97
C LEU A 176 -7.20 -39.69 -2.84
N TYR A 177 -6.21 -39.03 -3.40
CA TYR A 177 -4.81 -39.47 -3.26
C TYR A 177 -4.34 -39.41 -1.82
N LEU A 178 -4.59 -38.30 -1.11
CA LEU A 178 -4.28 -38.17 0.31
C LEU A 178 -4.97 -39.23 1.15
N ASP A 179 -6.25 -39.50 0.92
CA ASP A 179 -7.01 -40.53 1.67
C ASP A 179 -6.37 -41.90 1.48
N SER A 180 -5.99 -42.28 0.27
CA SER A 180 -5.32 -43.52 -0.04
C SER A 180 -3.92 -43.62 0.61
N LEU A 181 -3.16 -42.56 0.59
CA LEU A 181 -1.80 -42.49 1.12
C LEU A 181 -1.81 -42.56 2.66
N ILE A 182 -2.71 -41.87 3.32
CA ILE A 182 -2.88 -41.89 4.77
C ILE A 182 -3.31 -43.28 5.23
N LYS A 183 -4.25 -43.89 4.52
CA LYS A 183 -4.74 -45.24 4.83
C LYS A 183 -3.65 -46.31 4.69
N LYS A 184 -2.68 -46.11 3.81
CA LYS A 184 -1.56 -47.03 3.60
C LYS A 184 -0.54 -47.01 4.74
N HIS A 185 -0.30 -45.84 5.36
CA HIS A 185 0.80 -45.63 6.31
C HIS A 185 0.35 -45.50 7.78
N LEU A 186 -0.96 -45.34 8.06
CA LEU A 186 -1.48 -45.15 9.40
C LEU A 186 -2.37 -46.35 9.82
N ASN A 187 -2.44 -46.56 11.13
CA ASN A 187 -3.39 -47.49 11.73
C ASN A 187 -4.81 -46.91 11.69
N ASP A 188 -5.85 -47.75 11.79
CA ASP A 188 -7.26 -47.35 11.72
C ASP A 188 -7.60 -46.16 12.65
N LYS A 189 -7.09 -46.18 13.89
CA LYS A 189 -7.30 -45.10 14.86
C LYS A 189 -6.60 -43.79 14.46
N GLU A 190 -5.36 -43.88 14.00
CA GLU A 190 -4.58 -42.76 13.54
C GLU A 190 -5.17 -42.15 12.28
N TYR A 191 -5.57 -43.01 11.34
CA TYR A 191 -6.28 -42.61 10.12
C TYR A 191 -7.58 -41.87 10.45
N TYR A 192 -8.42 -42.41 11.34
CA TYR A 192 -9.65 -41.78 11.74
C TYR A 192 -9.43 -40.40 12.37
N VAL A 193 -8.44 -40.27 13.25
CA VAL A 193 -8.08 -39.02 13.89
C VAL A 193 -7.60 -37.97 12.86
N ILE A 194 -6.71 -38.36 11.95
CA ILE A 194 -6.17 -37.44 10.91
C ILE A 194 -7.29 -37.05 9.97
N LYS A 195 -8.05 -38.00 9.42
CA LYS A 195 -9.13 -37.72 8.47
C LYS A 195 -10.13 -36.68 9.01
N ASN A 196 -10.64 -36.91 10.22
CA ASN A 196 -11.66 -36.05 10.81
C ASN A 196 -11.09 -34.75 11.40
N SER A 197 -9.84 -34.75 11.87
CA SER A 197 -9.20 -33.49 12.37
C SER A 197 -8.91 -32.48 11.27
N PHE A 198 -8.57 -32.97 10.07
CA PHE A 198 -8.24 -32.10 8.92
C PHE A 198 -9.40 -31.97 7.93
N GLY A 199 -10.44 -32.82 8.01
CA GLY A 199 -11.57 -32.80 7.09
C GLY A 199 -11.20 -33.36 5.72
N ILE A 200 -10.43 -34.44 5.63
CA ILE A 200 -10.00 -35.03 4.35
C ILE A 200 -11.16 -35.88 3.81
N GLY A 201 -11.84 -35.38 2.79
CA GLY A 201 -13.02 -36.01 2.20
C GLY A 201 -14.25 -36.12 3.13
N CYS A 202 -14.25 -35.38 4.24
CA CYS A 202 -15.35 -35.29 5.19
C CYS A 202 -15.33 -33.91 5.90
N ASP A 203 -16.40 -33.61 6.64
CA ASP A 203 -16.45 -32.43 7.48
C ASP A 203 -15.49 -32.54 8.66
N LYS A 204 -14.84 -31.41 8.99
CA LYS A 204 -13.91 -31.33 10.11
C LYS A 204 -14.63 -31.46 11.44
N MET A 205 -14.17 -32.39 12.28
CA MET A 205 -14.74 -32.62 13.60
C MET A 205 -13.87 -32.04 14.73
N PRO A 206 -14.47 -31.52 15.80
CA PRO A 206 -13.74 -31.11 16.99
C PRO A 206 -13.20 -32.36 17.75
N ALA A 207 -12.04 -32.17 18.45
CA ALA A 207 -11.36 -33.24 19.15
C ALA A 207 -12.22 -34.03 20.16
N LYS A 208 -13.22 -33.35 20.74
CA LYS A 208 -14.16 -33.98 21.68
C LYS A 208 -15.02 -35.02 20.99
N GLN A 209 -15.59 -34.72 19.82
CA GLN A 209 -16.39 -35.66 19.04
C GLN A 209 -15.55 -36.85 18.51
N ILE A 210 -14.30 -36.56 18.11
CA ILE A 210 -13.36 -37.61 17.66
C ILE A 210 -13.06 -38.58 18.82
N ALA A 211 -12.89 -38.06 20.03
CA ALA A 211 -12.63 -38.87 21.22
C ALA A 211 -13.84 -39.72 21.62
N ASP A 212 -15.04 -39.15 21.55
CA ASP A 212 -16.30 -39.87 21.85
C ASP A 212 -16.49 -41.06 20.88
N ASN A 213 -16.17 -40.88 19.60
CA ASN A 213 -16.28 -41.94 18.58
C ASN A 213 -15.19 -43.05 18.71
N LEU A 214 -14.10 -42.75 19.41
CA LEU A 214 -13.00 -43.68 19.64
C LEU A 214 -13.00 -44.29 21.06
N ASP A 215 -14.06 -44.08 21.84
CA ASP A 215 -14.20 -44.49 23.24
C ASP A 215 -13.04 -44.02 24.15
N ILE A 216 -12.53 -42.83 23.87
CA ILE A 216 -11.46 -42.20 24.66
C ILE A 216 -12.12 -41.37 25.79
N ASN A 217 -11.57 -41.47 26.99
CA ASN A 217 -12.07 -40.73 28.15
C ASN A 217 -12.16 -39.24 27.90
N VAL A 218 -13.32 -38.63 28.14
CA VAL A 218 -13.66 -37.24 27.81
C VAL A 218 -12.75 -36.24 28.51
N ASP A 219 -12.30 -36.50 29.73
CA ASP A 219 -11.43 -35.60 30.51
C ASP A 219 -10.03 -35.42 29.88
N THR A 220 -9.57 -36.40 29.14
CA THR A 220 -8.26 -36.39 28.47
C THR A 220 -8.37 -36.33 26.94
N ALA A 221 -9.58 -36.15 26.40
CA ALA A 221 -9.90 -36.18 24.97
C ALA A 221 -8.99 -35.33 24.11
N GLN A 222 -8.82 -34.04 24.46
CA GLN A 222 -8.00 -33.13 23.70
C GLN A 222 -6.52 -33.50 23.71
N ILE A 223 -6.00 -33.94 24.85
CA ILE A 223 -4.60 -34.33 25.01
C ILE A 223 -4.31 -35.59 24.20
N ARG A 224 -5.18 -36.61 24.34
CA ARG A 224 -5.02 -37.91 23.66
C ARG A 224 -5.17 -37.79 22.15
N VAL A 225 -6.18 -37.09 21.67
CA VAL A 225 -6.37 -36.82 20.21
C VAL A 225 -5.19 -36.04 19.64
N SER A 226 -4.70 -35.01 20.37
CA SER A 226 -3.51 -34.27 19.96
C SER A 226 -2.24 -35.11 19.92
N GLN A 227 -2.09 -36.06 20.84
CA GLN A 227 -0.96 -36.96 20.90
C GLN A 227 -0.99 -37.94 19.72
N ILE A 228 -2.13 -38.61 19.48
CA ILE A 228 -2.33 -39.51 18.33
C ILE A 228 -2.10 -38.77 17.01
N LYS A 229 -2.61 -37.53 16.89
CA LYS A 229 -2.41 -36.67 15.73
C LYS A 229 -0.93 -36.39 15.48
N ARG A 230 -0.15 -36.05 16.53
CA ARG A 230 1.29 -35.76 16.41
C ARG A 230 2.06 -37.03 16.00
N ASP A 231 1.75 -38.16 16.60
CA ASP A 231 2.40 -39.45 16.31
C ASP A 231 2.12 -39.88 14.85
N ALA A 232 0.88 -39.71 14.42
CA ALA A 232 0.48 -39.99 13.04
C ALA A 232 1.19 -39.08 12.03
N ILE A 233 1.31 -37.77 12.31
CA ILE A 233 2.04 -36.83 11.45
C ILE A 233 3.52 -37.23 11.39
N ASN A 234 4.15 -37.55 12.51
CA ASN A 234 5.54 -37.97 12.54
C ASN A 234 5.78 -39.23 11.71
N LYS A 235 4.86 -40.21 11.78
CA LYS A 235 4.91 -41.42 10.93
C LYS A 235 4.82 -41.07 9.44
N LEU A 236 3.92 -40.16 9.07
CA LEU A 236 3.78 -39.71 7.68
C LEU A 236 5.06 -39.03 7.19
N ILE A 237 5.62 -38.11 7.98
CA ILE A 237 6.86 -37.41 7.64
C ILE A 237 8.03 -38.39 7.43
N THR A 238 8.08 -39.46 8.22
CA THR A 238 9.16 -40.44 8.12
C THR A 238 8.99 -41.39 6.92
N ASN A 239 7.75 -41.70 6.54
CA ASN A 239 7.46 -42.77 5.58
C ASN A 239 7.04 -42.28 4.20
N VAL A 240 6.70 -41.00 4.06
CA VAL A 240 6.24 -40.37 2.80
C VAL A 240 7.27 -39.39 2.33
N ASP A 241 7.75 -39.58 1.11
CA ASP A 241 8.66 -38.60 0.46
C ASP A 241 7.85 -37.39 0.04
N HIS A 242 8.39 -36.22 0.34
CA HIS A 242 7.80 -34.91 -0.01
C HIS A 242 7.54 -34.77 -1.52
N SER A 243 8.39 -35.36 -2.35
CA SER A 243 8.23 -35.36 -3.81
C SER A 243 6.91 -35.97 -4.28
N GLN A 244 6.37 -36.95 -3.55
CA GLN A 244 5.11 -37.64 -3.89
C GLN A 244 3.87 -36.79 -3.75
N VAL A 245 3.96 -35.67 -3.02
CA VAL A 245 2.83 -34.79 -2.71
C VAL A 245 2.89 -33.49 -3.53
N ILE A 246 4.10 -33.05 -3.91
CA ILE A 246 4.31 -31.81 -4.65
C ILE A 246 3.58 -31.79 -6.00
N ASP A 247 3.54 -32.91 -6.71
CA ASP A 247 2.92 -33.01 -8.04
C ASP A 247 1.39 -32.79 -8.01
N TYR A 248 0.79 -32.78 -6.81
CA TYR A 248 -0.66 -32.57 -6.59
C TYR A 248 -0.99 -31.25 -5.89
N LEU A 249 0.01 -30.47 -5.47
CA LEU A 249 -0.15 -29.15 -4.84
C LEU A 249 -0.09 -28.06 -5.88
#